data_10b922bd7579d06aeabdc6042d1264db
#
_entry.id   10b922bd7579d06aeabdc6042d1264db
#
_cell.length_a   1.000
_cell.length_b   1.000
_cell.length_c   1.000
_cell.angle_alpha   90.00
_cell.angle_beta   90.00
_cell.angle_gamma   90.00
#
_symmetry.space_group_name_H-M   'P 1'
#
loop_
_entity.id
_entity.type
_entity.pdbx_description
1 polymer ?
#
loop_
_entity_poly.entity_id
_entity_poly.type
_entity_poly.pdbx_seq_one_letter_code
_entity_poly.pdbx_strand_id
1 'polypeptide(L)'
;QWVNYDGYRGTFESRSLNRKGLLLWMTHPAWPSMVWQTYDYYFEPTAAYFGCKKASEPLHIQWNPVTDEIEVVNYSAGVRNGLTAKAQIINMDGSISWENEVSVDSKEDTTNKCMKLDFPASVSSAHFVKLTLTENGKIVSDNFYLRGVEEGNYQALREMPKVTLRSNVATNKGNDGTWTATATL
;
A
#
# COMPACT_ATOMS: atom_id res chain seq x y z
N GLN A 1 0.53 -14.91 -3.83
CA GLN A 1 -0.38 -13.77 -4.04
C GLN A 1 0.29 -12.42 -3.70
N TRP A 2 1.10 -12.32 -2.62
CA TRP A 2 1.77 -11.07 -2.25
C TRP A 2 2.66 -10.50 -3.36
N VAL A 3 3.41 -11.35 -4.05
CA VAL A 3 4.26 -10.94 -5.19
C VAL A 3 3.44 -10.26 -6.29
N ASN A 4 2.23 -10.75 -6.55
CA ASN A 4 1.34 -10.14 -7.53
C ASN A 4 0.83 -8.76 -7.06
N TYR A 5 0.48 -8.65 -5.77
CA TYR A 5 0.12 -7.37 -5.17
C TYR A 5 1.23 -6.33 -5.34
N ASP A 6 2.44 -6.67 -4.90
CA ASP A 6 3.61 -5.77 -4.96
C ASP A 6 4.00 -5.44 -6.41
N GLY A 7 3.99 -6.43 -7.31
CA GLY A 7 4.36 -6.25 -8.71
C GLY A 7 3.42 -5.29 -9.44
N TYR A 8 2.12 -5.49 -9.31
CA TYR A 8 1.14 -4.60 -9.94
C TYR A 8 1.15 -3.21 -9.31
N ARG A 9 1.17 -3.12 -7.99
CA ARG A 9 1.29 -1.84 -7.29
C ARG A 9 2.54 -1.09 -7.73
N GLY A 10 3.71 -1.73 -7.65
CA GLY A 10 4.98 -1.10 -8.02
C GLY A 10 5.04 -0.67 -9.48
N THR A 11 4.39 -1.43 -10.39
CA THR A 11 4.31 -1.04 -11.80
C THR A 11 3.49 0.23 -11.98
N PHE A 12 2.38 0.39 -11.27
CA PHE A 12 1.57 1.61 -11.31
C PHE A 12 2.28 2.79 -10.61
N GLU A 13 2.92 2.54 -9.47
CA GLU A 13 3.61 3.57 -8.69
C GLU A 13 4.88 4.08 -9.38
N SER A 14 5.56 3.25 -10.17
CA SER A 14 6.78 3.65 -10.90
C SER A 14 6.50 4.46 -12.16
N ARG A 15 5.55 5.39 -12.10
CA ARG A 15 5.23 6.28 -13.23
C ARG A 15 6.41 7.18 -13.57
N SER A 16 6.56 7.48 -14.84
CA SER A 16 7.60 8.34 -15.38
C SER A 16 7.05 9.25 -16.48
N LEU A 17 7.87 10.12 -17.04
CA LEU A 17 7.50 10.90 -18.21
C LEU A 17 7.04 10.02 -19.38
N ASN A 18 7.59 8.81 -19.50
CA ASN A 18 7.31 7.89 -20.59
C ASN A 18 6.22 6.85 -20.25
N ARG A 19 6.01 6.55 -18.96
CA ARG A 19 5.00 5.59 -18.52
C ARG A 19 3.82 6.31 -17.87
N LYS A 20 2.67 6.25 -18.54
CA LYS A 20 1.44 6.91 -18.11
C LYS A 20 0.35 5.95 -17.65
N GLY A 21 0.56 4.65 -17.86
CA GLY A 21 -0.42 3.63 -17.49
C GLY A 21 0.10 2.23 -17.73
N LEU A 22 -0.77 1.25 -17.51
CA LEU A 22 -0.49 -0.16 -17.69
C LEU A 22 -1.66 -0.82 -18.41
N LEU A 23 -1.35 -1.57 -19.45
CA LEU A 23 -2.30 -2.47 -20.12
C LEU A 23 -2.13 -3.87 -19.55
N LEU A 24 -3.17 -4.39 -18.91
CA LEU A 24 -3.13 -5.71 -18.28
C LEU A 24 -3.42 -6.80 -19.30
N TRP A 25 -2.61 -7.84 -19.32
CA TRP A 25 -2.82 -9.05 -20.06
C TRP A 25 -2.79 -10.23 -19.09
N MET A 26 -3.81 -10.87 -18.82
CA MET A 26 -5.28 -10.81 -18.97
C MET A 26 -5.89 -10.47 -17.62
N THR A 27 -7.15 -10.03 -17.60
CA THR A 27 -7.85 -9.75 -16.33
C THR A 27 -8.47 -11.00 -15.71
N HIS A 28 -8.77 -12.02 -16.53
CA HIS A 28 -9.51 -13.20 -16.13
C HIS A 28 -9.01 -14.44 -16.88
N PRO A 29 -8.76 -15.59 -16.24
CA PRO A 29 -8.37 -16.83 -16.89
C PRO A 29 -9.56 -17.55 -17.51
N ALA A 30 -9.29 -18.36 -18.54
CA ALA A 30 -10.32 -19.15 -19.26
C ALA A 30 -10.73 -20.44 -18.53
N TRP A 31 -9.97 -20.88 -17.53
CA TRP A 31 -10.21 -22.10 -16.72
C TRP A 31 -9.61 -21.94 -15.31
N PRO A 32 -10.05 -22.76 -14.33
CA PRO A 32 -9.47 -22.75 -12.99
C PRO A 32 -7.98 -23.07 -13.03
N SER A 33 -7.16 -22.16 -12.55
CA SER A 33 -5.70 -22.30 -12.52
C SER A 33 -5.08 -21.40 -11.44
N MET A 34 -3.80 -21.61 -11.14
CA MET A 34 -3.02 -20.60 -10.39
C MET A 34 -2.81 -19.39 -11.29
N VAL A 35 -3.25 -18.22 -10.82
CA VAL A 35 -3.40 -17.04 -11.66
C VAL A 35 -2.53 -15.86 -11.16
N TRP A 36 -2.10 -15.05 -12.12
CA TRP A 36 -1.53 -13.72 -11.91
C TRP A 36 -2.53 -12.60 -12.28
N GLN A 37 -3.67 -12.97 -12.86
CA GLN A 37 -4.71 -12.06 -13.32
C GLN A 37 -5.37 -11.33 -12.14
N THR A 38 -6.11 -10.26 -12.44
CA THR A 38 -6.81 -9.46 -11.41
C THR A 38 -8.01 -10.20 -10.81
N TYR A 39 -8.60 -11.14 -11.56
CA TYR A 39 -9.65 -12.03 -11.08
C TYR A 39 -9.26 -13.49 -11.34
N ASP A 40 -9.73 -14.38 -10.49
CA ASP A 40 -9.66 -15.83 -10.76
C ASP A 40 -10.79 -16.27 -11.71
N TYR A 41 -10.85 -17.59 -11.99
CA TYR A 41 -11.88 -18.15 -12.86
C TYR A 41 -13.32 -17.91 -12.34
N TYR A 42 -13.51 -17.83 -11.05
CA TYR A 42 -14.79 -17.64 -10.39
C TYR A 42 -15.14 -16.16 -10.15
N PHE A 43 -14.39 -15.23 -10.76
CA PHE A 43 -14.53 -13.78 -10.60
C PHE A 43 -14.21 -13.25 -9.19
N GLU A 44 -13.49 -14.05 -8.39
CA GLU A 44 -12.96 -13.54 -7.12
C GLU A 44 -11.75 -12.65 -7.36
N PRO A 45 -11.69 -11.46 -6.73
CA PRO A 45 -10.55 -10.58 -6.90
C PRO A 45 -9.29 -11.17 -6.26
N THR A 46 -8.19 -11.14 -7.00
CA THR A 46 -6.89 -11.63 -6.54
C THR A 46 -6.05 -10.51 -5.90
N ALA A 47 -4.88 -10.86 -5.38
CA ALA A 47 -3.95 -9.85 -4.85
C ALA A 47 -3.51 -8.84 -5.92
N ALA A 48 -3.44 -9.24 -7.21
CA ALA A 48 -3.18 -8.34 -8.33
C ALA A 48 -4.23 -7.22 -8.44
N TYR A 49 -5.52 -7.56 -8.27
CA TYR A 49 -6.60 -6.57 -8.23
C TYR A 49 -6.38 -5.53 -7.13
N PHE A 50 -6.08 -5.99 -5.92
CA PHE A 50 -5.87 -5.09 -4.79
C PHE A 50 -4.62 -4.23 -4.93
N GLY A 51 -3.55 -4.75 -5.57
CA GLY A 51 -2.36 -3.98 -5.91
C GLY A 51 -2.68 -2.86 -6.90
N CYS A 52 -3.41 -3.17 -7.98
CA CYS A 52 -3.89 -2.17 -8.94
C CYS A 52 -4.79 -1.11 -8.28
N LYS A 53 -5.75 -1.57 -7.47
CA LYS A 53 -6.68 -0.69 -6.75
C LYS A 53 -5.94 0.28 -5.84
N LYS A 54 -4.96 -0.21 -5.06
CA LYS A 54 -4.16 0.62 -4.16
C LYS A 54 -3.38 1.69 -4.92
N ALA A 55 -2.62 1.31 -5.95
CA ALA A 55 -1.80 2.24 -6.72
C ALA A 55 -2.60 3.19 -7.62
N SER A 56 -3.90 2.96 -7.79
CA SER A 56 -4.81 3.78 -8.60
C SER A 56 -5.72 4.67 -7.75
N GLU A 57 -5.45 4.81 -6.44
CA GLU A 57 -6.18 5.77 -5.60
C GLU A 57 -6.05 7.18 -6.20
N PRO A 58 -7.15 7.93 -6.33
CA PRO A 58 -7.10 9.28 -6.91
C PRO A 58 -6.22 10.27 -6.15
N LEU A 59 -6.15 10.11 -4.82
CA LEU A 59 -5.18 10.77 -3.95
C LEU A 59 -4.38 9.67 -3.26
N HIS A 60 -3.09 9.60 -3.53
CA HIS A 60 -2.26 8.45 -3.18
C HIS A 60 -0.92 8.88 -2.60
N ILE A 61 -0.47 8.20 -1.56
CA ILE A 61 0.89 8.33 -1.02
C ILE A 61 1.70 7.10 -1.40
N GLN A 62 2.89 7.31 -1.95
CA GLN A 62 3.76 6.24 -2.43
C GLN A 62 5.23 6.48 -2.10
N TRP A 63 6.00 5.41 -2.13
CA TRP A 63 7.46 5.45 -2.07
C TRP A 63 8.05 5.08 -3.42
N ASN A 64 8.98 5.90 -3.88
CA ASN A 64 9.79 5.61 -5.06
C ASN A 64 11.13 4.98 -4.61
N PRO A 65 11.30 3.66 -4.75
CA PRO A 65 12.49 2.96 -4.24
C PRO A 65 13.78 3.28 -5.03
N VAL A 66 13.67 3.91 -6.19
CA VAL A 66 14.85 4.32 -7.00
C VAL A 66 15.48 5.58 -6.43
N THR A 67 14.68 6.48 -5.90
CA THR A 67 15.12 7.79 -5.39
C THR A 67 15.01 7.91 -3.88
N ASP A 68 14.39 6.93 -3.20
CA ASP A 68 13.98 6.92 -1.79
C ASP A 68 13.03 8.07 -1.42
N GLU A 69 12.38 8.65 -2.41
CA GLU A 69 11.44 9.74 -2.20
C GLU A 69 10.03 9.23 -1.89
N ILE A 70 9.40 9.87 -0.93
CA ILE A 70 7.96 9.75 -0.69
C ILE A 70 7.26 10.78 -1.55
N GLU A 71 6.26 10.33 -2.27
CA GLU A 71 5.53 11.12 -3.24
C GLU A 71 4.03 11.11 -2.92
N VAL A 72 3.38 12.26 -3.09
CA VAL A 72 1.91 12.39 -3.09
C VAL A 72 1.46 12.60 -4.51
N VAL A 73 0.63 11.69 -4.99
CA VAL A 73 0.02 11.71 -6.32
C VAL A 73 -1.42 12.19 -6.17
N ASN A 74 -1.80 13.24 -6.89
CA ASN A 74 -3.16 13.77 -6.89
C ASN A 74 -3.75 13.72 -8.31
N TYR A 75 -4.57 12.71 -8.57
CA TYR A 75 -5.44 12.62 -9.74
C TYR A 75 -6.91 12.80 -9.36
N SER A 76 -7.17 13.27 -8.13
CA SER A 76 -8.51 13.70 -7.73
C SER A 76 -8.82 15.08 -8.34
N ALA A 77 -10.09 15.39 -8.49
CA ALA A 77 -10.50 16.72 -8.95
C ALA A 77 -10.06 17.80 -7.95
N GLY A 78 -9.35 18.80 -8.46
CA GLY A 78 -8.98 20.01 -7.75
C GLY A 78 -7.71 19.93 -6.91
N VAL A 79 -7.39 21.06 -6.32
CA VAL A 79 -6.24 21.24 -5.42
C VAL A 79 -6.54 20.65 -4.06
N ARG A 80 -5.56 19.99 -3.44
CA ARG A 80 -5.60 19.49 -2.07
C ARG A 80 -4.58 20.24 -1.23
N ASN A 81 -5.06 20.98 -0.24
CA ASN A 81 -4.20 21.78 0.64
C ASN A 81 -4.22 21.23 2.08
N GLY A 82 -3.11 21.43 2.79
CA GLY A 82 -3.02 21.05 4.19
C GLY A 82 -3.01 19.56 4.44
N LEU A 83 -2.54 18.77 3.45
CA LEU A 83 -2.29 17.35 3.64
C LEU A 83 -1.10 17.16 4.58
N THR A 84 -1.12 16.09 5.36
CA THR A 84 0.02 15.67 6.17
C THR A 84 0.49 14.31 5.68
N ALA A 85 1.73 14.24 5.18
CA ALA A 85 2.39 13.02 4.75
C ALA A 85 3.32 12.54 5.86
N LYS A 86 3.10 11.32 6.35
CA LYS A 86 3.92 10.66 7.36
C LYS A 86 4.55 9.40 6.79
N ALA A 87 5.83 9.18 7.07
CA ALA A 87 6.55 7.96 6.71
C ALA A 87 7.25 7.39 7.94
N GLN A 88 7.23 6.06 8.05
CA GLN A 88 7.86 5.31 9.15
C GLN A 88 8.62 4.11 8.58
N ILE A 89 9.82 3.88 9.11
CA ILE A 89 10.57 2.64 8.92
C ILE A 89 10.43 1.83 10.21
N ILE A 90 9.85 0.64 10.11
CA ILE A 90 9.48 -0.20 11.23
C ILE A 90 10.30 -1.49 11.17
N ASN A 91 11.02 -1.80 12.23
CA ASN A 91 11.77 -3.03 12.40
C ASN A 91 10.82 -4.24 12.58
N MET A 92 11.37 -5.45 12.45
CA MET A 92 10.59 -6.69 12.60
C MET A 92 10.01 -6.90 13.99
N ASP A 93 10.59 -6.30 15.03
CA ASP A 93 10.06 -6.32 16.40
C ASP A 93 8.96 -5.28 16.66
N GLY A 94 8.62 -4.47 15.63
CA GLY A 94 7.62 -3.42 15.71
C GLY A 94 8.18 -2.06 16.19
N SER A 95 9.46 -1.97 16.52
CA SER A 95 10.08 -0.69 16.88
C SER A 95 10.20 0.23 15.66
N ILE A 96 10.00 1.53 15.86
CA ILE A 96 10.18 2.53 14.81
C ILE A 96 11.66 2.89 14.76
N SER A 97 12.32 2.58 13.64
CA SER A 97 13.72 2.88 13.40
C SER A 97 13.92 4.33 12.91
N TRP A 98 12.95 4.84 12.17
CA TRP A 98 12.94 6.21 11.67
C TRP A 98 11.51 6.64 11.37
N GLU A 99 11.20 7.90 11.61
CA GLU A 99 9.96 8.52 11.16
C GLU A 99 10.14 9.99 10.82
N ASN A 100 9.33 10.47 9.89
CA ASN A 100 9.23 11.88 9.56
C ASN A 100 7.81 12.22 9.09
N GLU A 101 7.43 13.48 9.28
CA GLU A 101 6.13 14.00 8.90
C GLU A 101 6.28 15.39 8.31
N VAL A 102 5.61 15.68 7.20
CA VAL A 102 5.64 16.97 6.54
C VAL A 102 4.24 17.37 6.06
N SER A 103 3.99 18.68 6.05
CA SER A 103 2.81 19.23 5.37
C SER A 103 3.05 19.34 3.87
N VAL A 104 2.06 19.05 3.08
CA VAL A 104 2.12 19.09 1.62
C VAL A 104 0.82 19.61 1.01
N ASP A 105 0.95 20.51 0.05
CA ASP A 105 -0.14 20.91 -0.83
C ASP A 105 0.06 20.26 -2.19
N SER A 106 -1.02 19.78 -2.79
CA SER A 106 -0.97 19.06 -4.06
C SER A 106 -1.95 19.64 -5.06
N LYS A 107 -1.44 20.06 -6.21
CA LYS A 107 -2.26 20.47 -7.35
C LYS A 107 -2.87 19.27 -8.03
N GLU A 108 -3.97 19.46 -8.74
CA GLU A 108 -4.54 18.47 -9.63
C GLU A 108 -3.52 17.99 -10.67
N ASP A 109 -3.58 16.71 -11.03
CA ASP A 109 -2.71 16.05 -12.02
C ASP A 109 -1.19 16.17 -11.71
N THR A 110 -0.83 16.21 -10.44
CA THR A 110 0.58 16.31 -10.04
C THR A 110 1.04 15.14 -9.18
N THR A 111 2.36 14.91 -9.25
CA THR A 111 3.10 14.08 -8.30
C THR A 111 4.08 15.00 -7.57
N ASN A 112 3.91 15.10 -6.25
CA ASN A 112 4.72 15.96 -5.40
C ASN A 112 5.67 15.13 -4.56
N LYS A 113 6.96 15.42 -4.65
CA LYS A 113 7.98 14.88 -3.75
C LYS A 113 7.85 15.57 -2.41
N CYS A 114 7.70 14.78 -1.34
CA CYS A 114 7.43 15.31 -0.01
C CYS A 114 8.66 15.24 0.91
N MET A 115 9.27 14.08 0.98
CA MET A 115 10.45 13.80 1.81
C MET A 115 11.22 12.63 1.24
N LYS A 116 12.46 12.48 1.69
CA LYS A 116 13.28 11.30 1.38
C LYS A 116 13.34 10.39 2.60
N LEU A 117 13.25 9.06 2.37
CA LEU A 117 13.52 8.08 3.42
C LEU A 117 15.00 8.09 3.76
N ASP A 118 15.30 8.04 5.03
CA ASP A 118 16.66 7.86 5.55
C ASP A 118 16.70 6.54 6.33
N PHE A 119 17.40 5.54 5.77
CA PHE A 119 17.50 4.21 6.35
C PHE A 119 18.66 4.18 7.37
N PRO A 120 18.36 4.10 8.68
CA PRO A 120 19.42 4.02 9.69
C PRO A 120 20.22 2.73 9.55
N ALA A 121 21.50 2.76 9.93
CA ALA A 121 22.31 1.56 9.97
C ALA A 121 21.79 0.47 10.92
N SER A 122 20.91 0.85 11.85
CA SER A 122 20.27 -0.04 12.83
C SER A 122 18.98 -0.70 12.33
N VAL A 123 18.57 -0.44 11.07
CA VAL A 123 17.36 -1.07 10.52
C VAL A 123 17.53 -2.59 10.46
N SER A 124 16.48 -3.34 10.81
CA SER A 124 16.51 -4.80 10.75
C SER A 124 16.62 -5.31 9.31
N SER A 125 17.22 -6.50 9.14
CA SER A 125 17.51 -7.10 7.82
C SER A 125 16.28 -7.25 6.93
N ALA A 126 15.10 -7.50 7.51
CA ALA A 126 13.81 -7.24 6.89
C ALA A 126 13.10 -6.17 7.71
N HIS A 127 12.37 -5.27 7.06
CA HIS A 127 11.71 -4.14 7.70
C HIS A 127 10.51 -3.70 6.87
N PHE A 128 9.72 -2.82 7.46
CA PHE A 128 8.53 -2.30 6.82
C PHE A 128 8.65 -0.78 6.64
N VAL A 129 8.18 -0.30 5.50
CA VAL A 129 7.94 1.14 5.27
C VAL A 129 6.44 1.36 5.30
N LYS A 130 5.96 2.16 6.24
CA LYS A 130 4.55 2.54 6.37
C LYS A 130 4.39 4.00 6.04
N LEU A 131 3.48 4.30 5.14
CA LEU A 131 3.13 5.64 4.72
C LEU A 131 1.69 5.94 5.11
N THR A 132 1.43 7.16 5.52
CA THR A 132 0.08 7.63 5.84
C THR A 132 -0.09 9.06 5.34
N LEU A 133 -1.15 9.30 4.59
CA LEU A 133 -1.57 10.64 4.16
C LEU A 133 -2.87 10.99 4.87
N THR A 134 -2.88 12.12 5.55
CA THR A 134 -4.06 12.62 6.25
C THR A 134 -4.51 13.95 5.70
N GLU A 135 -5.83 14.16 5.68
CA GLU A 135 -6.48 15.42 5.38
C GLU A 135 -7.47 15.73 6.51
N ASN A 136 -7.35 16.87 7.16
CA ASN A 136 -8.19 17.26 8.30
C ASN A 136 -8.24 16.18 9.40
N GLY A 137 -7.11 15.53 9.70
CA GLY A 137 -6.98 14.50 10.72
C GLY A 137 -7.58 13.12 10.33
N LYS A 138 -8.06 12.96 9.10
CA LYS A 138 -8.56 11.67 8.59
C LYS A 138 -7.56 11.07 7.60
N ILE A 139 -7.34 9.77 7.69
CA ILE A 139 -6.53 9.05 6.70
C ILE A 139 -7.28 9.03 5.37
N VAL A 140 -6.64 9.56 4.33
CA VAL A 140 -7.16 9.61 2.95
C VAL A 140 -6.40 8.67 2.01
N SER A 141 -5.17 8.31 2.35
CA SER A 141 -4.39 7.25 1.71
C SER A 141 -3.38 6.69 2.69
N ASP A 142 -3.09 5.41 2.58
CA ASP A 142 -2.01 4.74 3.31
C ASP A 142 -1.28 3.79 2.36
N ASN A 143 -0.06 3.42 2.70
CA ASN A 143 0.68 2.43 1.94
C ASN A 143 1.65 1.67 2.85
N PHE A 144 2.01 0.46 2.43
CA PHE A 144 2.84 -0.42 3.22
C PHE A 144 3.75 -1.24 2.32
N TYR A 145 5.04 -1.23 2.61
CA TYR A 145 6.05 -1.96 1.86
C TYR A 145 6.84 -2.87 2.79
N LEU A 146 7.06 -4.10 2.35
CA LEU A 146 8.01 -5.02 2.96
C LEU A 146 9.32 -4.92 2.18
N ARG A 147 10.43 -4.73 2.88
CA ARG A 147 11.77 -4.62 2.28
C ARG A 147 12.80 -5.41 3.05
N GLY A 148 13.83 -5.86 2.32
CA GLY A 148 15.07 -6.38 2.89
C GLY A 148 16.19 -5.38 2.69
N VAL A 149 17.16 -5.33 3.58
CA VAL A 149 18.41 -4.58 3.38
C VAL A 149 19.14 -5.14 2.16
N GLU A 150 19.14 -6.47 2.00
CA GLU A 150 19.52 -7.16 0.79
C GLU A 150 18.26 -7.43 -0.04
N GLU A 151 18.25 -6.95 -1.29
CA GLU A 151 17.08 -7.07 -2.15
C GLU A 151 16.64 -8.53 -2.33
N GLY A 152 15.35 -8.79 -2.11
CA GLY A 152 14.75 -10.12 -2.21
C GLY A 152 15.06 -11.06 -1.03
N ASN A 153 15.85 -10.65 -0.06
CA ASN A 153 16.11 -11.45 1.14
C ASN A 153 15.12 -11.12 2.26
N TYR A 154 14.13 -11.99 2.45
CA TYR A 154 13.10 -11.89 3.47
C TYR A 154 13.16 -13.02 4.51
N GLN A 155 14.30 -13.74 4.62
CA GLN A 155 14.43 -14.90 5.50
C GLN A 155 14.19 -14.53 6.97
N ALA A 156 14.56 -13.32 7.37
CA ALA A 156 14.37 -12.80 8.72
C ALA A 156 12.91 -12.72 9.16
N LEU A 157 11.93 -12.72 8.24
CA LEU A 157 10.51 -12.81 8.59
C LEU A 157 10.15 -14.09 9.37
N ARG A 158 10.95 -15.14 9.26
CA ARG A 158 10.76 -16.39 10.02
C ARG A 158 11.03 -16.22 11.52
N GLU A 159 11.76 -15.19 11.89
CA GLU A 159 12.16 -14.86 13.26
C GLU A 159 11.18 -13.88 13.93
N MET A 160 10.15 -13.43 13.19
CA MET A 160 9.14 -12.53 13.77
C MET A 160 8.46 -13.15 14.99
N PRO A 161 8.19 -12.36 16.03
CA PRO A 161 7.47 -12.82 17.20
C PRO A 161 6.12 -13.44 16.79
N LYS A 162 5.80 -14.59 17.34
CA LYS A 162 4.48 -15.20 17.16
C LYS A 162 3.46 -14.38 17.93
N VAL A 163 2.43 -13.93 17.25
CA VAL A 163 1.30 -13.22 17.86
C VAL A 163 0.04 -14.08 17.78
N THR A 164 -0.80 -14.02 18.81
CA THR A 164 -2.12 -14.64 18.80
C THR A 164 -3.14 -13.56 18.50
N LEU A 165 -3.76 -13.63 17.32
CA LEU A 165 -4.88 -12.76 17.00
C LEU A 165 -6.13 -13.22 17.74
N ARG A 166 -6.74 -12.31 18.48
CA ARG A 166 -8.08 -12.52 19.05
C ARG A 166 -9.08 -11.84 18.13
N SER A 167 -10.04 -12.60 17.64
CA SER A 167 -11.11 -12.04 16.82
C SER A 167 -12.45 -12.25 17.48
N ASN A 168 -13.32 -11.25 17.39
CA ASN A 168 -14.72 -11.36 17.75
C ASN A 168 -15.57 -10.98 16.53
N VAL A 169 -16.53 -11.84 16.18
CA VAL A 169 -17.44 -11.58 15.06
C VAL A 169 -18.86 -11.50 15.61
N ALA A 170 -19.50 -10.36 15.43
CA ALA A 170 -20.90 -10.15 15.72
C ALA A 170 -21.70 -9.99 14.42
N THR A 171 -22.85 -10.63 14.33
CA THR A 171 -23.76 -10.51 13.18
C THR A 171 -25.10 -9.97 13.63
N ASN A 172 -25.62 -8.99 12.91
CA ASN A 172 -26.95 -8.40 13.14
C ASN A 172 -27.76 -8.43 11.85
N LYS A 173 -29.05 -8.79 11.96
CA LYS A 173 -30.01 -8.72 10.87
C LYS A 173 -30.78 -7.42 10.96
N GLY A 174 -30.74 -6.61 9.91
CA GLY A 174 -31.53 -5.40 9.79
C GLY A 174 -33.01 -5.69 9.48
N ASN A 175 -33.88 -4.75 9.77
CA ASN A 175 -35.34 -4.86 9.52
C ASN A 175 -35.67 -4.90 8.01
N ASP A 176 -34.74 -4.45 7.17
CA ASP A 176 -34.81 -4.46 5.70
C ASP A 176 -34.30 -5.78 5.07
N GLY A 177 -33.98 -6.76 5.91
CA GLY A 177 -33.43 -8.06 5.47
C GLY A 177 -31.91 -8.06 5.24
N THR A 178 -31.22 -6.95 5.44
CA THR A 178 -29.77 -6.88 5.35
C THR A 178 -29.11 -7.59 6.54
N TRP A 179 -27.87 -8.09 6.35
CA TRP A 179 -27.03 -8.63 7.40
C TRP A 179 -25.78 -7.78 7.52
N THR A 180 -25.46 -7.37 8.73
CA THR A 180 -24.21 -6.71 9.05
C THR A 180 -23.34 -7.65 9.86
N ALA A 181 -22.13 -7.93 9.39
CA ALA A 181 -21.11 -8.65 10.14
C ALA A 181 -20.01 -7.65 10.55
N THR A 182 -19.73 -7.57 11.85
CA THR A 182 -18.65 -6.74 12.41
C THR A 182 -17.59 -7.68 12.97
N ALA A 183 -16.40 -7.61 12.39
CA ALA A 183 -15.22 -8.32 12.91
C ALA A 183 -14.30 -7.33 13.62
N THR A 184 -13.94 -7.62 14.85
CA THR A 184 -12.93 -6.88 15.64
C THR A 184 -11.71 -7.79 15.84
N LEU A 185 -10.52 -7.27 15.53
CA LEU A 185 -9.23 -7.94 15.66
C LEU A 185 -8.43 -7.33 16.81
#